data_ae346031ea078fc6af696f7f59478e10
#
_entry.id   ae346031ea078fc6af696f7f59478e10
#
_cell.length_a   1.000
_cell.length_b   1.000
_cell.length_c   1.000
_cell.angle_alpha   90.00
_cell.angle_beta   90.00
_cell.angle_gamma   90.00
#
_symmetry.space_group_name_H-M   'P 1'
#
loop_
_entity.id
_entity.type
_entity.pdbx_description
1 polymer ?
#
loop_
_entity_poly.entity_id
_entity_poly.type
_entity_poly.pdbx_seq_one_letter_code
_entity_poly.pdbx_strand_id
1 'polypeptide(L)'
;MKQYLDLLRRIKTEGVVRGDRTVTGTKGIFGHQMRFDLAEGFPLLTTKKVFLKGVIHELLWFLRGDTNIRYLVENGVHIWDNDAYRHYNELCVRHGVLPVGRETFLASAGVESPVEGYRFGDLNHVYGYQWRSWPRPDGGVVDQIAQAVELIRTNPESRRILVSAWNVAEIDAMALPPCHVLFQFYVAGGRLSCQLYQRSADTFLGVPFNIASYALLTSMMAQVCGLQPGEFIHTLGDTHLYLNHLEQVDEQLSREPRPLPTLRLNPAVKSVFDFRYEDFTLEDYDPWPAIKAPMSF
;
A
#
# COMPACT_ATOMS: atom_id res chain seq x y z
N MET A 1 -10.88 -15.17 2.18
CA MET A 1 -11.00 -14.05 1.21
C MET A 1 -12.44 -13.80 0.72
N LYS A 2 -13.44 -14.40 1.38
CA LYS A 2 -14.86 -14.18 1.05
C LYS A 2 -15.26 -12.71 1.13
N GLN A 3 -14.79 -12.01 2.17
CA GLN A 3 -15.08 -10.58 2.42
C GLN A 3 -14.77 -9.70 1.20
N TYR A 4 -13.65 -9.96 0.52
CA TYR A 4 -13.25 -9.23 -0.68
C TYR A 4 -14.17 -9.55 -1.87
N LEU A 5 -14.52 -10.82 -2.07
CA LEU A 5 -15.44 -11.20 -3.15
C LEU A 5 -16.86 -10.65 -2.92
N ASP A 6 -17.30 -10.61 -1.68
CA ASP A 6 -18.59 -10.00 -1.31
C ASP A 6 -18.57 -8.48 -1.57
N LEU A 7 -17.43 -7.80 -1.34
CA LEU A 7 -17.25 -6.40 -1.73
C LEU A 7 -17.38 -6.20 -3.25
N LEU A 8 -16.72 -7.04 -4.06
CA LEU A 8 -16.85 -6.96 -5.52
C LEU A 8 -18.30 -7.12 -5.97
N ARG A 9 -19.03 -8.12 -5.42
CA ARG A 9 -20.45 -8.32 -5.71
C ARG A 9 -21.28 -7.11 -5.31
N ARG A 10 -21.04 -6.57 -4.11
CA ARG A 10 -21.76 -5.39 -3.61
C ARG A 10 -21.57 -4.18 -4.51
N ILE A 11 -20.33 -3.88 -4.94
CA ILE A 11 -20.10 -2.75 -5.86
C ILE A 11 -20.82 -2.98 -7.19
N LYS A 12 -20.78 -4.20 -7.73
CA LYS A 12 -21.49 -4.52 -8.98
C LYS A 12 -23.00 -4.34 -8.88
N THR A 13 -23.62 -4.70 -7.76
CA THR A 13 -25.08 -4.66 -7.60
C THR A 13 -25.59 -3.31 -7.11
N GLU A 14 -24.94 -2.72 -6.11
CA GLU A 14 -25.40 -1.52 -5.40
C GLU A 14 -24.66 -0.24 -5.82
N GLY A 15 -23.49 -0.38 -6.47
CA GLY A 15 -22.63 0.76 -6.79
C GLY A 15 -23.26 1.74 -7.77
N VAL A 16 -22.98 3.02 -7.55
CA VAL A 16 -23.39 4.14 -8.40
C VAL A 16 -22.29 4.45 -9.42
N VAL A 17 -22.67 4.67 -10.68
CA VAL A 17 -21.72 5.08 -11.73
C VAL A 17 -21.41 6.57 -11.57
N ARG A 18 -20.11 6.91 -11.60
CA ARG A 18 -19.59 8.27 -11.50
C ARG A 18 -18.49 8.50 -12.53
N GLY A 19 -18.39 9.73 -13.01
CA GLY A 19 -17.19 10.17 -13.73
C GLY A 19 -15.99 10.27 -12.78
N ASP A 20 -14.81 10.17 -13.34
CA ASP A 20 -13.55 10.34 -12.60
C ASP A 20 -12.53 11.17 -13.41
N ARG A 21 -11.39 11.51 -12.81
CA ARG A 21 -10.33 12.29 -13.48
C ARG A 21 -9.66 11.53 -14.64
N THR A 22 -9.76 10.18 -14.66
CA THR A 22 -9.14 9.33 -15.68
C THR A 22 -10.01 9.17 -16.93
N VAL A 23 -11.21 9.76 -16.95
CA VAL A 23 -12.20 9.67 -18.03
C VAL A 23 -12.73 8.25 -18.26
N THR A 24 -12.23 7.25 -17.55
CA THR A 24 -12.70 5.84 -17.65
C THR A 24 -14.08 5.68 -17.04
N GLY A 25 -14.38 6.44 -15.98
CA GLY A 25 -15.56 6.27 -15.15
C GLY A 25 -15.43 5.12 -14.17
N THR A 26 -16.16 5.24 -13.07
CA THR A 26 -16.15 4.25 -11.97
C THR A 26 -17.56 3.85 -11.58
N LYS A 27 -17.70 2.64 -11.03
CA LYS A 27 -18.89 2.21 -10.30
C LYS A 27 -18.47 1.95 -8.85
N GLY A 28 -19.09 2.62 -7.89
CA GLY A 28 -18.59 2.61 -6.51
C GLY A 28 -19.67 2.76 -5.46
N ILE A 29 -19.25 2.47 -4.22
CA ILE A 29 -20.01 2.70 -2.99
C ILE A 29 -19.17 3.56 -2.06
N PHE A 30 -19.79 4.27 -1.12
CA PHE A 30 -19.10 5.05 -0.12
C PHE A 30 -19.21 4.37 1.26
N GLY A 31 -18.06 4.01 1.81
CA GLY A 31 -17.96 3.35 3.11
C GLY A 31 -18.16 1.84 3.06
N HIS A 32 -17.08 1.09 3.37
CA HIS A 32 -17.10 -0.36 3.56
C HIS A 32 -16.00 -0.78 4.53
N GLN A 33 -16.22 -1.90 5.23
CA GLN A 33 -15.20 -2.47 6.10
C GLN A 33 -15.11 -3.98 5.90
N MET A 34 -13.88 -4.48 5.79
CA MET A 34 -13.56 -5.91 5.79
C MET A 34 -12.69 -6.26 6.99
N ARG A 35 -12.80 -7.51 7.47
CA ARG A 35 -11.97 -8.05 8.54
C ARG A 35 -11.32 -9.35 8.10
N PHE A 36 -10.04 -9.51 8.44
CA PHE A 36 -9.24 -10.68 8.13
C PHE A 36 -8.55 -11.15 9.41
N ASP A 37 -8.92 -12.30 9.96
CA ASP A 37 -8.19 -12.92 11.06
C ASP A 37 -6.90 -13.54 10.52
N LEU A 38 -5.76 -13.01 10.94
CA LEU A 38 -4.45 -13.46 10.45
C LEU A 38 -4.04 -14.84 10.99
N ALA A 39 -4.79 -15.37 11.97
CA ALA A 39 -4.63 -16.75 12.43
C ALA A 39 -5.21 -17.78 11.44
N GLU A 40 -6.15 -17.38 10.57
CA GLU A 40 -6.72 -18.25 9.53
C GLU A 40 -5.80 -18.45 8.33
N GLY A 41 -4.72 -17.67 8.24
CA GLY A 41 -3.77 -17.65 7.14
C GLY A 41 -3.49 -16.23 6.62
N PHE A 42 -2.51 -16.12 5.74
CA PHE A 42 -2.15 -14.83 5.16
C PHE A 42 -3.18 -14.42 4.08
N PRO A 43 -3.84 -13.23 4.20
CA PRO A 43 -4.95 -12.85 3.33
C PRO A 43 -4.47 -12.39 1.95
N LEU A 44 -3.83 -13.29 1.21
CA LEU A 44 -3.43 -13.12 -0.18
C LEU A 44 -4.48 -13.77 -1.09
N LEU A 45 -4.98 -13.04 -2.08
CA LEU A 45 -6.03 -13.55 -2.98
C LEU A 45 -5.62 -14.84 -3.67
N THR A 46 -6.53 -15.82 -3.68
CA THR A 46 -6.38 -17.07 -4.42
C THR A 46 -7.23 -17.13 -5.69
N THR A 47 -8.24 -16.26 -5.83
CA THR A 47 -9.07 -16.15 -7.04
C THR A 47 -8.39 -15.47 -8.22
N LYS A 48 -7.29 -14.79 -7.96
CA LYS A 48 -6.29 -14.36 -8.95
C LYS A 48 -4.92 -14.24 -8.29
N LYS A 49 -3.86 -14.52 -9.05
CA LYS A 49 -2.48 -14.36 -8.55
C LYS A 49 -2.16 -12.90 -8.29
N VAL A 50 -1.65 -12.59 -7.10
CA VAL A 50 -1.15 -11.26 -6.70
C VAL A 50 0.38 -11.24 -6.78
N PHE A 51 0.95 -10.13 -7.23
CA PHE A 51 2.40 -9.92 -7.32
C PHE A 51 2.99 -9.58 -5.94
N LEU A 52 3.13 -10.62 -5.08
CA LEU A 52 3.59 -10.45 -3.69
C LEU A 52 4.99 -9.83 -3.60
N LYS A 53 5.89 -10.11 -4.56
CA LYS A 53 7.22 -9.46 -4.60
C LYS A 53 7.08 -7.93 -4.59
N GLY A 54 6.16 -7.38 -5.37
CA GLY A 54 5.88 -5.95 -5.41
C GLY A 54 5.38 -5.43 -4.07
N VAL A 55 4.46 -6.15 -3.43
CA VAL A 55 3.93 -5.79 -2.09
C VAL A 55 5.04 -5.72 -1.05
N ILE A 56 5.93 -6.74 -0.99
CA ILE A 56 7.02 -6.78 -0.01
C ILE A 56 7.99 -5.61 -0.24
N HIS A 57 8.47 -5.42 -1.48
CA HIS A 57 9.42 -4.34 -1.77
C HIS A 57 8.84 -2.96 -1.52
N GLU A 58 7.56 -2.72 -1.87
CA GLU A 58 6.90 -1.45 -1.59
C GLU A 58 6.82 -1.17 -0.08
N LEU A 59 6.41 -2.16 0.72
CA LEU A 59 6.34 -2.01 2.18
C LEU A 59 7.72 -1.74 2.79
N LEU A 60 8.76 -2.46 2.35
CA LEU A 60 10.13 -2.24 2.79
C LEU A 60 10.63 -0.85 2.40
N TRP A 61 10.27 -0.36 1.23
CA TRP A 61 10.57 0.98 0.76
C TRP A 61 9.90 2.06 1.63
N PHE A 62 8.61 1.90 1.98
CA PHE A 62 7.93 2.79 2.93
C PHE A 62 8.62 2.77 4.31
N LEU A 63 8.96 1.59 4.84
CA LEU A 63 9.61 1.44 6.15
C LEU A 63 11.03 2.03 6.19
N ARG A 64 11.70 2.19 5.06
CA ARG A 64 12.98 2.91 4.95
C ARG A 64 12.82 4.43 4.98
N GLY A 65 11.60 4.95 4.85
CA GLY A 65 11.34 6.38 4.71
C GLY A 65 11.75 6.94 3.36
N ASP A 66 12.01 6.07 2.38
CA ASP A 66 12.44 6.45 1.05
C ASP A 66 11.26 6.93 0.20
N THR A 67 11.51 7.89 -0.68
CA THR A 67 10.54 8.49 -1.60
C THR A 67 10.95 8.32 -3.07
N ASN A 68 12.18 7.86 -3.33
CA ASN A 68 12.67 7.67 -4.68
C ASN A 68 12.43 6.23 -5.16
N ILE A 69 11.86 6.08 -6.36
CA ILE A 69 11.53 4.77 -6.93
C ILE A 69 12.74 3.92 -7.30
N ARG A 70 13.96 4.44 -7.21
CA ARG A 70 15.18 3.72 -7.59
C ARG A 70 15.25 2.32 -7.00
N TYR A 71 15.03 2.19 -5.69
CA TYR A 71 15.03 0.89 -5.02
C TYR A 71 14.01 -0.08 -5.62
N LEU A 72 12.81 0.41 -5.96
CA LEU A 72 11.76 -0.41 -6.57
C LEU A 72 12.16 -0.87 -7.97
N VAL A 73 12.66 0.04 -8.81
CA VAL A 73 13.12 -0.25 -10.18
C VAL A 73 14.27 -1.27 -10.17
N GLU A 74 15.28 -1.09 -9.31
CA GLU A 74 16.42 -2.01 -9.15
C GLU A 74 15.98 -3.43 -8.73
N ASN A 75 14.81 -3.55 -8.07
CA ASN A 75 14.23 -4.83 -7.68
C ASN A 75 13.14 -5.36 -8.65
N GLY A 76 12.98 -4.72 -9.81
CA GLY A 76 11.99 -5.10 -10.82
C GLY A 76 10.55 -4.86 -10.39
N VAL A 77 10.29 -3.82 -9.60
CA VAL A 77 8.97 -3.39 -9.14
C VAL A 77 8.64 -2.04 -9.78
N HIS A 78 7.64 -2.03 -10.65
CA HIS A 78 7.32 -0.92 -11.54
C HIS A 78 5.95 -0.27 -11.27
N ILE A 79 5.41 -0.48 -10.07
CA ILE A 79 4.05 -0.02 -9.71
C ILE A 79 3.94 1.51 -9.56
N TRP A 80 5.06 2.21 -9.34
CA TRP A 80 5.14 3.65 -9.17
C TRP A 80 5.70 4.40 -10.38
N ASP A 81 6.16 3.70 -11.42
CA ASP A 81 6.85 4.28 -12.57
C ASP A 81 6.03 5.39 -13.26
N ASN A 82 4.73 5.15 -13.44
CA ASN A 82 3.87 6.07 -14.16
C ASN A 82 3.57 7.34 -13.35
N ASP A 83 3.33 7.20 -12.05
CA ASP A 83 3.11 8.36 -11.17
C ASP A 83 4.39 9.20 -11.05
N ALA A 84 5.55 8.55 -10.92
CA ALA A 84 6.84 9.24 -10.88
C ALA A 84 7.13 9.98 -12.19
N TYR A 85 6.89 9.33 -13.35
CA TYR A 85 7.12 9.96 -14.65
C TYR A 85 6.14 11.08 -14.93
N ARG A 86 4.86 10.94 -14.53
CA ARG A 86 3.86 12.01 -14.63
C ARG A 86 4.29 13.22 -13.80
N HIS A 87 4.66 13.00 -12.54
CA HIS A 87 5.12 14.04 -11.63
C HIS A 87 6.35 14.80 -12.20
N TYR A 88 7.34 14.06 -12.73
CA TYR A 88 8.49 14.65 -13.39
C TYR A 88 8.09 15.54 -14.57
N ASN A 89 7.16 15.09 -15.43
CA ASN A 89 6.69 15.89 -16.57
C ASN A 89 5.98 17.17 -16.11
N GLU A 90 5.17 17.10 -15.05
CA GLU A 90 4.50 18.26 -14.45
C GLU A 90 5.54 19.28 -13.92
N LEU A 91 6.60 18.80 -13.28
CA LEU A 91 7.71 19.64 -12.82
C LEU A 91 8.46 20.26 -14.00
N CYS A 92 8.75 19.50 -15.04
CA CYS A 92 9.39 20.03 -16.26
C CYS A 92 8.59 21.18 -16.89
N VAL A 93 7.27 21.02 -17.01
CA VAL A 93 6.40 22.10 -17.52
C VAL A 93 6.47 23.34 -16.62
N ARG A 94 6.41 23.15 -15.31
CA ARG A 94 6.45 24.23 -14.31
C ARG A 94 7.76 25.01 -14.32
N HIS A 95 8.89 24.33 -14.60
CA HIS A 95 10.23 24.92 -14.62
C HIS A 95 10.73 25.29 -16.04
N GLY A 96 9.93 25.08 -17.09
CA GLY A 96 10.33 25.37 -18.47
C GLY A 96 11.45 24.47 -19.01
N VAL A 97 11.56 23.24 -18.49
CA VAL A 97 12.56 22.22 -18.85
C VAL A 97 11.93 21.22 -19.82
N LEU A 98 12.65 20.78 -20.84
CA LEU A 98 12.18 19.69 -21.70
C LEU A 98 12.34 18.34 -20.99
N PRO A 99 11.28 17.51 -20.92
CA PRO A 99 11.36 16.21 -20.27
C PRO A 99 12.18 15.22 -21.10
N VAL A 100 12.91 14.35 -20.43
CA VAL A 100 13.55 13.18 -21.08
C VAL A 100 12.51 12.08 -21.33
N GLY A 101 12.81 11.15 -22.25
CA GLY A 101 11.95 9.99 -22.49
C GLY A 101 11.86 9.06 -21.26
N ARG A 102 10.75 8.30 -21.18
CA ARG A 102 10.43 7.44 -20.03
C ARG A 102 11.54 6.44 -19.70
N GLU A 103 12.16 5.83 -20.71
CA GLU A 103 13.25 4.85 -20.49
C GLU A 103 14.47 5.52 -19.83
N THR A 104 14.88 6.69 -20.35
CA THR A 104 15.97 7.48 -19.76
C THR A 104 15.63 7.91 -18.33
N PHE A 105 14.39 8.34 -18.10
CA PHE A 105 13.92 8.71 -16.76
C PHE A 105 14.08 7.56 -15.77
N LEU A 106 13.60 6.36 -16.09
CA LEU A 106 13.68 5.19 -15.22
C LEU A 106 15.12 4.71 -15.01
N ALA A 107 15.93 4.69 -16.08
CA ALA A 107 17.34 4.32 -16.00
C ALA A 107 18.16 5.30 -15.15
N SER A 108 17.70 6.55 -14.99
CA SER A 108 18.37 7.60 -14.23
C SER A 108 17.77 7.79 -12.81
N ALA A 109 16.89 6.91 -12.35
CA ALA A 109 16.26 7.05 -11.04
C ALA A 109 17.31 7.24 -9.92
N GLY A 110 17.11 8.27 -9.07
CA GLY A 110 18.03 8.66 -8.01
C GLY A 110 19.16 9.59 -8.44
N VAL A 111 19.33 9.87 -9.74
CA VAL A 111 20.32 10.84 -10.27
C VAL A 111 19.68 12.23 -10.33
N GLU A 112 20.51 13.28 -10.18
CA GLU A 112 20.06 14.67 -10.35
C GLU A 112 19.47 14.88 -11.74
N SER A 113 18.31 15.55 -11.82
CA SER A 113 17.63 15.85 -13.08
C SER A 113 17.93 17.28 -13.54
N PRO A 114 17.56 17.64 -14.79
CA PRO A 114 17.63 19.03 -15.26
C PRO A 114 16.69 19.99 -14.51
N VAL A 115 15.72 19.48 -13.74
CA VAL A 115 14.86 20.29 -12.86
C VAL A 115 15.63 20.53 -11.56
N GLU A 116 15.88 21.79 -11.24
CA GLU A 116 16.65 22.18 -10.05
C GLU A 116 16.06 21.60 -8.76
N GLY A 117 16.91 20.96 -7.95
CA GLY A 117 16.52 20.36 -6.68
C GLY A 117 15.70 19.06 -6.78
N TYR A 118 15.50 18.52 -7.98
CA TYR A 118 14.75 17.28 -8.19
C TYR A 118 15.66 16.16 -8.69
N ARG A 119 15.51 14.97 -8.12
CA ARG A 119 16.13 13.72 -8.58
C ARG A 119 15.13 12.89 -9.38
N PHE A 120 15.55 12.30 -10.48
CA PHE A 120 14.71 11.40 -11.25
C PHE A 120 14.11 10.32 -10.34
N GLY A 121 12.80 10.14 -10.44
CA GLY A 121 12.07 9.12 -9.67
C GLY A 121 11.69 9.51 -8.25
N ASP A 122 11.94 10.73 -7.81
CA ASP A 122 11.46 11.21 -6.52
C ASP A 122 9.95 11.52 -6.58
N LEU A 123 9.21 11.03 -5.60
CA LEU A 123 7.77 11.22 -5.44
C LEU A 123 7.42 12.31 -4.42
N ASN A 124 8.46 13.01 -3.90
CA ASN A 124 8.35 13.94 -2.79
C ASN A 124 7.87 13.23 -1.50
N HIS A 125 7.30 13.92 -0.55
CA HIS A 125 7.02 13.48 0.81
C HIS A 125 5.85 12.47 0.92
N VAL A 126 5.83 11.42 0.05
CA VAL A 126 4.82 10.35 0.08
C VAL A 126 5.01 9.41 1.29
N TYR A 127 4.16 8.44 1.44
CA TYR A 127 4.03 7.46 2.53
C TYR A 127 5.25 7.26 3.44
N GLY A 128 6.40 6.82 2.90
CA GLY A 128 7.59 6.51 3.69
C GLY A 128 8.12 7.71 4.45
N TYR A 129 8.16 8.87 3.81
CA TYR A 129 8.57 10.11 4.44
C TYR A 129 7.64 10.46 5.61
N GLN A 130 6.32 10.46 5.39
CA GLN A 130 5.35 10.79 6.43
C GLN A 130 5.43 9.81 7.61
N TRP A 131 5.65 8.53 7.35
CA TRP A 131 5.75 7.52 8.40
C TRP A 131 7.01 7.65 9.25
N ARG A 132 8.14 8.05 8.64
CA ARG A 132 9.47 8.00 9.25
C ARG A 132 10.06 9.38 9.57
N SER A 133 9.56 10.44 8.95
CA SER A 133 10.15 11.77 9.03
C SER A 133 9.09 12.87 9.03
N TRP A 134 7.99 12.66 9.77
CA TRP A 134 6.93 13.67 9.88
C TRP A 134 7.50 14.98 10.43
N PRO A 135 7.37 16.13 9.72
CA PRO A 135 8.01 17.38 10.12
C PRO A 135 7.41 17.95 11.40
N ARG A 136 8.26 18.51 12.26
CA ARG A 136 7.90 19.22 13.47
C ARG A 136 8.08 20.72 13.30
N PRO A 137 7.32 21.56 14.04
CA PRO A 137 7.48 23.01 13.99
C PRO A 137 8.87 23.51 14.41
N ASP A 138 9.62 22.75 15.21
CA ASP A 138 10.98 23.06 15.67
C ASP A 138 12.08 22.66 14.67
N GLY A 139 11.71 22.19 13.48
CA GLY A 139 12.63 21.69 12.44
C GLY A 139 13.08 20.23 12.65
N GLY A 140 12.64 19.57 13.72
CA GLY A 140 12.87 18.15 13.93
C GLY A 140 11.88 17.28 13.16
N VAL A 141 11.99 15.96 13.34
CA VAL A 141 11.08 14.98 12.73
C VAL A 141 10.52 14.03 13.79
N VAL A 142 9.39 13.40 13.45
CA VAL A 142 8.79 12.32 14.22
C VAL A 142 8.83 11.05 13.37
N ASP A 143 9.47 10.01 13.89
CA ASP A 143 9.38 8.65 13.35
C ASP A 143 8.16 7.96 13.96
N GLN A 144 7.04 8.00 13.25
CA GLN A 144 5.76 7.44 13.72
C GLN A 144 5.81 5.91 13.85
N ILE A 145 6.57 5.22 12.99
CA ILE A 145 6.71 3.75 13.08
C ILE A 145 7.51 3.38 14.33
N ALA A 146 8.63 4.06 14.59
CA ALA A 146 9.40 3.82 15.82
C ALA A 146 8.58 4.11 17.08
N GLN A 147 7.81 5.20 17.09
CA GLN A 147 6.88 5.50 18.20
C GLN A 147 5.79 4.44 18.36
N ALA A 148 5.24 3.90 17.27
CA ALA A 148 4.25 2.83 17.34
C ALA A 148 4.86 1.55 17.95
N VAL A 149 6.06 1.15 17.53
CA VAL A 149 6.78 0.00 18.13
C VAL A 149 7.01 0.21 19.63
N GLU A 150 7.48 1.40 20.01
CA GLU A 150 7.71 1.73 21.42
C GLU A 150 6.42 1.67 22.25
N LEU A 151 5.33 2.27 21.74
CA LEU A 151 4.03 2.25 22.44
C LEU A 151 3.47 0.82 22.56
N ILE A 152 3.57 -0.01 21.51
CA ILE A 152 3.13 -1.40 21.57
C ILE A 152 3.86 -2.17 22.67
N ARG A 153 5.16 -1.90 22.89
CA ARG A 153 5.99 -2.58 23.90
C ARG A 153 5.77 -2.05 25.31
N THR A 154 5.67 -0.73 25.47
CA THR A 154 5.70 -0.07 26.78
C THR A 154 4.33 0.30 27.31
N ASN A 155 3.35 0.55 26.42
CA ASN A 155 1.98 0.93 26.76
C ASN A 155 0.98 0.36 25.74
N PRO A 156 0.82 -0.99 25.68
CA PRO A 156 -0.02 -1.67 24.70
C PRO A 156 -1.50 -1.29 24.76
N GLU A 157 -1.99 -0.77 25.87
CA GLU A 157 -3.36 -0.31 26.04
C GLU A 157 -3.59 1.12 25.49
N SER A 158 -2.54 1.76 24.99
CA SER A 158 -2.63 3.11 24.42
C SER A 158 -3.59 3.14 23.22
N ARG A 159 -4.48 4.14 23.20
CA ARG A 159 -5.35 4.44 22.05
C ARG A 159 -4.67 5.35 21.02
N ARG A 160 -3.37 5.62 21.19
CA ARG A 160 -2.57 6.55 20.36
C ARG A 160 -1.53 5.82 19.50
N ILE A 161 -1.63 4.51 19.36
CA ILE A 161 -0.75 3.73 18.48
C ILE A 161 -1.25 3.90 17.06
N LEU A 162 -0.96 5.05 16.47
CA LEU A 162 -1.51 5.50 15.19
C LEU A 162 -0.39 6.09 14.34
N VAL A 163 -0.46 5.82 13.01
CA VAL A 163 0.45 6.35 11.99
C VAL A 163 -0.40 7.03 10.92
N SER A 164 -0.10 8.29 10.60
CA SER A 164 -0.77 9.08 9.57
C SER A 164 0.17 9.36 8.40
N ALA A 165 -0.34 9.21 7.19
CA ALA A 165 0.34 9.67 5.97
C ALA A 165 -0.29 10.96 5.41
N TRP A 166 -1.45 11.37 5.94
CA TRP A 166 -2.21 12.53 5.44
C TRP A 166 -1.72 13.82 6.08
N ASN A 167 -0.69 14.42 5.50
CA ASN A 167 -0.17 15.71 5.92
C ASN A 167 -0.76 16.83 5.06
N VAL A 168 -1.76 17.52 5.58
CA VAL A 168 -2.51 18.56 4.85
C VAL A 168 -1.62 19.66 4.29
N ALA A 169 -0.50 19.98 4.98
CA ALA A 169 0.42 21.02 4.54
C ALA A 169 1.29 20.62 3.32
N GLU A 170 1.40 19.33 3.03
CA GLU A 170 2.33 18.80 2.00
C GLU A 170 1.64 18.06 0.85
N ILE A 171 0.32 17.84 0.93
CA ILE A 171 -0.44 17.03 -0.06
C ILE A 171 -0.26 17.53 -1.49
N ASP A 172 -0.29 18.85 -1.71
CA ASP A 172 -0.21 19.43 -3.05
C ASP A 172 1.19 19.29 -3.68
N ALA A 173 2.21 19.01 -2.87
CA ALA A 173 3.57 18.78 -3.32
C ALA A 173 3.86 17.30 -3.66
N MET A 174 3.02 16.37 -3.20
CA MET A 174 3.21 14.93 -3.42
C MET A 174 2.88 14.54 -4.86
N ALA A 175 3.69 13.65 -5.43
CA ALA A 175 3.40 13.06 -6.75
C ALA A 175 2.02 12.38 -6.78
N LEU A 176 1.61 11.77 -5.66
CA LEU A 176 0.28 11.19 -5.46
C LEU A 176 -0.13 11.33 -3.99
N PRO A 177 -1.25 12.04 -3.69
CA PRO A 177 -1.79 12.09 -2.34
C PRO A 177 -2.13 10.71 -1.78
N PRO A 178 -1.79 10.40 -0.50
CA PRO A 178 -1.93 9.08 0.07
C PRO A 178 -3.36 8.54 0.01
N CYS A 179 -3.56 7.37 -0.62
CA CYS A 179 -4.81 6.62 -0.54
C CYS A 179 -4.99 6.00 0.85
N HIS A 180 -3.91 5.45 1.40
CA HIS A 180 -3.83 4.95 2.78
C HIS A 180 -3.60 6.13 3.73
N VAL A 181 -4.66 6.65 4.32
CA VAL A 181 -4.62 7.92 5.08
C VAL A 181 -3.97 7.75 6.43
N LEU A 182 -4.42 6.75 7.19
CA LEU A 182 -3.90 6.41 8.50
C LEU A 182 -4.18 4.95 8.84
N PHE A 183 -3.38 4.42 9.75
CA PHE A 183 -3.66 3.13 10.37
C PHE A 183 -3.38 3.17 11.87
N GLN A 184 -4.10 2.33 12.61
CA GLN A 184 -4.04 2.25 14.06
C GLN A 184 -3.82 0.80 14.49
N PHE A 185 -2.96 0.61 15.48
CA PHE A 185 -2.77 -0.69 16.11
C PHE A 185 -3.57 -0.82 17.39
N TYR A 186 -3.94 -2.07 17.69
CA TYR A 186 -4.66 -2.45 18.90
C TYR A 186 -4.12 -3.77 19.45
N VAL A 187 -3.77 -3.79 20.74
CA VAL A 187 -3.26 -4.98 21.42
C VAL A 187 -4.32 -5.51 22.36
N ALA A 188 -4.67 -6.78 22.23
CA ALA A 188 -5.56 -7.47 23.16
C ALA A 188 -5.26 -8.98 23.17
N GLY A 189 -5.29 -9.62 24.34
CA GLY A 189 -5.09 -11.06 24.50
C GLY A 189 -3.77 -11.57 23.92
N GLY A 190 -2.69 -10.77 23.97
CA GLY A 190 -1.39 -11.13 23.39
C GLY A 190 -1.35 -11.06 21.84
N ARG A 191 -2.37 -10.49 21.19
CA ARG A 191 -2.47 -10.35 19.74
C ARG A 191 -2.44 -8.87 19.34
N LEU A 192 -1.79 -8.57 18.19
CA LEU A 192 -1.73 -7.25 17.57
C LEU A 192 -2.64 -7.21 16.37
N SER A 193 -3.62 -6.31 16.39
CA SER A 193 -4.49 -6.00 15.25
C SER A 193 -4.16 -4.65 14.66
N CYS A 194 -4.46 -4.47 13.36
CA CYS A 194 -4.28 -3.22 12.63
C CYS A 194 -5.56 -2.83 11.93
N GLN A 195 -5.98 -1.57 12.04
CA GLN A 195 -7.06 -0.99 11.25
C GLN A 195 -6.50 0.08 10.32
N LEU A 196 -6.73 -0.07 9.02
CA LEU A 196 -6.41 0.93 7.99
C LEU A 196 -7.68 1.71 7.60
N TYR A 197 -7.56 3.04 7.48
CA TYR A 197 -8.50 3.84 6.71
C TYR A 197 -7.89 4.22 5.36
N GLN A 198 -8.52 3.77 4.28
CA GLN A 198 -8.17 4.07 2.90
C GLN A 198 -9.27 4.94 2.27
N ARG A 199 -8.94 6.20 1.90
CA ARG A 199 -9.91 7.17 1.37
C ARG A 199 -10.40 6.87 -0.03
N SER A 200 -9.56 6.23 -0.84
CA SER A 200 -9.82 5.90 -2.26
C SER A 200 -9.30 4.51 -2.55
N ALA A 201 -10.16 3.63 -3.04
CA ALA A 201 -9.89 2.22 -3.14
C ALA A 201 -10.29 1.66 -4.53
N ASP A 202 -9.32 1.58 -5.45
CA ASP A 202 -9.44 0.74 -6.64
C ASP A 202 -9.57 -0.72 -6.17
N THR A 203 -10.80 -1.22 -6.20
CA THR A 203 -11.11 -2.51 -5.58
C THR A 203 -10.55 -3.68 -6.38
N PHE A 204 -10.36 -3.54 -7.70
CA PHE A 204 -9.87 -4.65 -8.52
C PHE A 204 -8.34 -4.76 -8.51
N LEU A 205 -7.59 -3.68 -8.75
CA LEU A 205 -6.13 -3.71 -8.82
C LEU A 205 -5.47 -3.38 -7.48
N GLY A 206 -5.89 -2.30 -6.82
CA GLY A 206 -5.21 -1.76 -5.64
C GLY A 206 -5.52 -2.51 -4.34
N VAL A 207 -6.81 -2.72 -4.02
CA VAL A 207 -7.23 -3.31 -2.73
C VAL A 207 -6.57 -4.65 -2.41
N PRO A 208 -6.37 -5.60 -3.36
CA PRO A 208 -5.66 -6.84 -3.08
C PRO A 208 -4.21 -6.64 -2.59
N PHE A 209 -3.50 -5.67 -3.15
CA PHE A 209 -2.15 -5.28 -2.71
C PHE A 209 -2.18 -4.68 -1.32
N ASN A 210 -3.16 -3.80 -1.05
CA ASN A 210 -3.29 -3.11 0.23
C ASN A 210 -3.63 -4.09 1.36
N ILE A 211 -4.51 -5.08 1.13
CA ILE A 211 -4.81 -6.15 2.09
C ILE A 211 -3.52 -6.90 2.46
N ALA A 212 -2.78 -7.36 1.46
CA ALA A 212 -1.54 -8.10 1.68
C ALA A 212 -0.47 -7.24 2.38
N SER A 213 -0.30 -5.97 1.99
CA SER A 213 0.70 -5.06 2.56
C SER A 213 0.46 -4.81 4.05
N TYR A 214 -0.78 -4.50 4.45
CA TYR A 214 -1.07 -4.21 5.86
C TYR A 214 -1.18 -5.47 6.73
N ALA A 215 -1.59 -6.60 6.17
CA ALA A 215 -1.48 -7.89 6.86
C ALA A 215 -0.01 -8.26 7.12
N LEU A 216 0.87 -8.00 6.13
CA LEU A 216 2.32 -8.17 6.26
C LEU A 216 2.90 -7.25 7.33
N LEU A 217 2.59 -5.95 7.28
CA LEU A 217 3.02 -4.98 8.29
C LEU A 217 2.56 -5.39 9.69
N THR A 218 1.30 -5.83 9.84
CA THR A 218 0.76 -6.30 11.13
C THR A 218 1.56 -7.49 11.67
N SER A 219 1.90 -8.45 10.80
CA SER A 219 2.69 -9.63 11.17
C SER A 219 4.13 -9.25 11.58
N MET A 220 4.77 -8.34 10.83
CA MET A 220 6.11 -7.83 11.16
C MET A 220 6.12 -7.11 12.51
N MET A 221 5.17 -6.20 12.73
CA MET A 221 5.03 -5.44 13.99
C MET A 221 4.73 -6.37 15.17
N ALA A 222 3.87 -7.37 14.99
CA ALA A 222 3.58 -8.37 16.02
C ALA A 222 4.86 -9.13 16.41
N GLN A 223 5.62 -9.66 15.43
CA GLN A 223 6.85 -10.40 15.70
C GLN A 223 7.86 -9.58 16.49
N VAL A 224 8.18 -8.35 16.03
CA VAL A 224 9.20 -7.53 16.69
C VAL A 224 8.78 -7.03 18.07
N CYS A 225 7.47 -7.02 18.36
CA CYS A 225 6.93 -6.67 19.68
C CYS A 225 6.63 -7.89 20.56
N GLY A 226 6.92 -9.12 20.10
CA GLY A 226 6.69 -10.35 20.89
C GLY A 226 5.22 -10.73 21.02
N LEU A 227 4.37 -10.31 20.08
CA LEU A 227 2.93 -10.57 20.02
C LEU A 227 2.59 -11.56 18.89
N GLN A 228 1.39 -12.13 18.93
CA GLN A 228 0.82 -12.87 17.80
C GLN A 228 0.07 -11.92 16.86
N PRO A 229 0.05 -12.16 15.55
CA PRO A 229 -0.83 -11.43 14.64
C PRO A 229 -2.31 -11.60 15.04
N GLY A 230 -3.05 -10.49 15.04
CA GLY A 230 -4.48 -10.44 15.32
C GLY A 230 -5.31 -10.34 14.05
N GLU A 231 -6.14 -9.31 13.96
CA GLU A 231 -6.94 -9.00 12.76
C GLU A 231 -6.31 -7.86 11.96
N PHE A 232 -6.44 -7.94 10.64
CA PHE A 232 -6.37 -6.76 9.79
C PHE A 232 -7.78 -6.29 9.46
N ILE A 233 -8.09 -5.03 9.80
CA ILE A 233 -9.37 -4.39 9.53
C ILE A 233 -9.16 -3.33 8.46
N HIS A 234 -9.82 -3.47 7.32
CA HIS A 234 -9.69 -2.56 6.19
C HIS A 234 -10.95 -1.72 6.04
N THR A 235 -10.88 -0.46 6.43
CA THR A 235 -11.96 0.53 6.30
C THR A 235 -11.73 1.37 5.06
N LEU A 236 -12.69 1.36 4.16
CA LEU A 236 -12.64 1.99 2.85
C LEU A 236 -13.61 3.18 2.78
N GLY A 237 -13.17 4.28 2.20
CA GLY A 237 -13.99 5.44 1.87
C GLY A 237 -14.66 5.30 0.51
N ASP A 238 -14.16 6.02 -0.52
CA ASP A 238 -14.60 5.84 -1.92
C ASP A 238 -14.07 4.51 -2.46
N THR A 239 -14.97 3.55 -2.59
CA THR A 239 -14.65 2.16 -2.92
C THR A 239 -15.23 1.85 -4.27
N HIS A 240 -14.40 1.67 -5.30
CA HIS A 240 -14.85 1.66 -6.68
C HIS A 240 -14.17 0.58 -7.53
N LEU A 241 -14.86 0.26 -8.64
CA LEU A 241 -14.35 -0.48 -9.78
C LEU A 241 -14.32 0.47 -10.98
N TYR A 242 -13.22 0.50 -11.72
CA TYR A 242 -13.22 1.16 -13.02
C TYR A 242 -14.14 0.43 -14.00
N LEU A 243 -14.86 1.16 -14.85
CA LEU A 243 -15.84 0.56 -15.76
C LEU A 243 -15.21 -0.41 -16.77
N ASN A 244 -13.94 -0.22 -17.10
CA ASN A 244 -13.16 -1.11 -17.95
C ASN A 244 -12.62 -2.37 -17.23
N HIS A 245 -12.98 -2.58 -15.95
CA HIS A 245 -12.61 -3.78 -15.17
C HIS A 245 -13.78 -4.72 -14.91
N LEU A 246 -15.00 -4.40 -15.35
CA LEU A 246 -16.20 -5.17 -14.98
C LEU A 246 -16.17 -6.61 -15.49
N GLU A 247 -15.65 -6.85 -16.70
CA GLU A 247 -15.47 -8.20 -17.26
C GLU A 247 -14.47 -9.03 -16.45
N GLN A 248 -13.35 -8.41 -16.06
CA GLN A 248 -12.32 -9.04 -15.23
C GLN A 248 -12.84 -9.37 -13.81
N VAL A 249 -13.72 -8.53 -13.28
CA VAL A 249 -14.41 -8.79 -12.02
C VAL A 249 -15.34 -10.00 -12.15
N ASP A 250 -16.08 -10.13 -13.27
CA ASP A 250 -16.94 -11.28 -13.53
C ASP A 250 -16.12 -12.57 -13.63
N GLU A 251 -15.00 -12.53 -14.34
CA GLU A 251 -14.06 -13.65 -14.39
C GLU A 251 -13.59 -14.02 -12.98
N GLN A 252 -13.17 -13.06 -12.18
CA GLN A 252 -12.71 -13.31 -10.80
C GLN A 252 -13.81 -13.90 -9.92
N LEU A 253 -15.04 -13.40 -10.03
CA LEU A 253 -16.20 -13.89 -9.27
C LEU A 253 -16.68 -15.27 -9.67
N SER A 254 -16.33 -15.76 -10.88
CA SER A 254 -16.61 -17.14 -11.32
C SER A 254 -15.67 -18.18 -10.72
N ARG A 255 -14.56 -17.76 -10.10
CA ARG A 255 -13.53 -18.63 -9.55
C ARG A 255 -13.77 -18.92 -8.08
N GLU A 256 -13.71 -20.19 -7.69
CA GLU A 256 -13.79 -20.59 -6.29
C GLU A 256 -12.50 -20.23 -5.53
N PRO A 257 -12.60 -19.64 -4.33
CA PRO A 257 -11.44 -19.40 -3.47
C PRO A 257 -10.78 -20.72 -3.07
N ARG A 258 -9.44 -20.71 -3.05
CA ARG A 258 -8.62 -21.80 -2.52
C ARG A 258 -8.16 -21.47 -1.10
N PRO A 259 -7.60 -22.43 -0.34
CA PRO A 259 -7.04 -22.17 0.98
C PRO A 259 -6.07 -21.00 0.99
N LEU A 260 -6.03 -20.27 2.11
CA LEU A 260 -5.07 -19.18 2.29
C LEU A 260 -3.67 -19.75 2.48
N PRO A 261 -2.64 -19.06 1.93
CA PRO A 261 -1.25 -19.43 2.17
C PRO A 261 -0.81 -19.10 3.59
N THR A 262 0.32 -19.70 3.98
CA THR A 262 1.00 -19.40 5.23
C THR A 262 2.16 -18.43 4.99
N LEU A 263 2.20 -17.32 5.71
CA LEU A 263 3.33 -16.41 5.72
C LEU A 263 4.27 -16.77 6.88
N ARG A 264 5.57 -16.96 6.57
CA ARG A 264 6.62 -17.10 7.58
C ARG A 264 7.59 -15.95 7.49
N LEU A 265 7.90 -15.38 8.64
CA LEU A 265 8.91 -14.34 8.80
C LEU A 265 10.15 -14.96 9.45
N ASN A 266 11.34 -14.49 9.05
CA ASN A 266 12.59 -14.88 9.69
C ASN A 266 12.56 -14.48 11.18
N PRO A 267 12.56 -15.45 12.12
CA PRO A 267 12.43 -15.15 13.55
C PRO A 267 13.67 -14.46 14.16
N ALA A 268 14.79 -14.44 13.43
CA ALA A 268 16.01 -13.75 13.86
C ALA A 268 15.86 -12.22 13.78
N VAL A 269 14.97 -11.70 12.93
CA VAL A 269 14.75 -10.26 12.79
C VAL A 269 14.01 -9.70 14.00
N LYS A 270 14.64 -8.70 14.67
CA LYS A 270 14.15 -8.10 15.93
C LYS A 270 13.73 -6.64 15.81
N SER A 271 14.00 -6.02 14.66
CA SER A 271 13.58 -4.65 14.34
C SER A 271 12.75 -4.64 13.06
N VAL A 272 11.65 -3.89 13.04
CA VAL A 272 10.81 -3.76 11.83
C VAL A 272 11.56 -3.12 10.66
N PHE A 273 12.64 -2.40 10.94
CA PHE A 273 13.49 -1.74 9.96
C PHE A 273 14.59 -2.62 9.37
N ASP A 274 14.83 -3.80 9.96
CA ASP A 274 15.90 -4.70 9.55
C ASP A 274 15.45 -5.80 8.59
N PHE A 275 14.14 -5.91 8.36
CA PHE A 275 13.58 -6.87 7.40
C PHE A 275 14.12 -6.61 5.98
N ARG A 276 14.44 -7.70 5.30
CA ARG A 276 14.84 -7.76 3.89
C ARG A 276 13.89 -8.68 3.14
N TYR A 277 13.91 -8.63 1.82
CA TYR A 277 13.03 -9.45 0.99
C TYR A 277 13.15 -10.96 1.29
N GLU A 278 14.35 -11.43 1.59
CA GLU A 278 14.67 -12.83 1.89
C GLU A 278 14.11 -13.33 3.23
N ASP A 279 13.68 -12.42 4.10
CA ASP A 279 13.10 -12.76 5.40
C ASP A 279 11.62 -13.17 5.35
N PHE A 280 11.03 -13.14 4.13
CA PHE A 280 9.63 -13.50 3.89
C PHE A 280 9.54 -14.79 3.09
N THR A 281 8.87 -15.80 3.64
CA THR A 281 8.56 -17.03 2.93
C THR A 281 7.05 -17.23 2.88
N LEU A 282 6.52 -17.46 1.67
CA LEU A 282 5.12 -17.79 1.47
C LEU A 282 5.02 -19.28 1.13
N GLU A 283 4.29 -20.04 1.95
CA GLU A 283 4.05 -21.47 1.78
C GLU A 283 2.61 -21.69 1.31
N ASP A 284 2.40 -22.73 0.51
CA ASP A 284 1.08 -23.22 0.05
C ASP A 284 0.25 -22.18 -0.72
N TYR A 285 0.90 -21.24 -1.43
CA TYR A 285 0.18 -20.31 -2.28
C TYR A 285 -0.16 -20.92 -3.64
N ASP A 286 -1.41 -21.37 -3.79
CA ASP A 286 -1.97 -21.95 -5.00
C ASP A 286 -3.10 -21.07 -5.57
N PRO A 287 -2.81 -19.93 -6.21
CA PRO A 287 -3.82 -19.06 -6.78
C PRO A 287 -4.25 -19.51 -8.17
N TRP A 288 -5.46 -19.08 -8.57
CA TRP A 288 -5.83 -19.03 -9.97
C TRP A 288 -4.88 -18.09 -10.74
N PRO A 289 -4.73 -18.25 -12.06
CA PRO A 289 -3.89 -17.36 -12.88
C PRO A 289 -4.25 -15.88 -12.68
N ALA A 290 -3.26 -15.00 -12.91
CA ALA A 290 -3.49 -13.56 -12.88
C ALA A 290 -4.54 -13.14 -13.92
N ILE A 291 -5.35 -12.17 -13.57
CA ILE A 291 -6.30 -11.51 -14.48
C ILE A 291 -5.71 -10.15 -14.82
N LYS A 292 -5.38 -9.93 -16.10
CA LYS A 292 -4.86 -8.64 -16.57
C LYS A 292 -6.00 -7.64 -16.71
N ALA A 293 -5.77 -6.40 -16.28
CA ALA A 293 -6.66 -5.28 -16.48
C ALA A 293 -5.85 -4.02 -16.83
N PRO A 294 -6.42 -3.10 -17.63
CA PRO A 294 -5.76 -1.84 -17.93
C PRO A 294 -5.70 -0.96 -16.66
N MET A 295 -4.57 -0.30 -16.44
CA MET A 295 -4.48 0.72 -15.39
C MET A 295 -5.10 2.03 -15.86
N SER A 296 -5.88 2.69 -15.01
CA SER A 296 -6.45 4.03 -15.25
C SER A 296 -5.61 5.07 -14.49
N PHE A 297 -5.10 6.10 -15.20
CA PHE A 297 -4.15 7.10 -14.69
C PHE A 297 -4.76 8.51 -14.68
#